data_5ca230fdcaf65c2cb18ddd338b29f88a
#
_entry.id   5ca230fdcaf65c2cb18ddd338b29f88a
#
_cell.length_a   1.000
_cell.length_b   1.000
_cell.length_c   1.000
_cell.angle_alpha   90.00
_cell.angle_beta   90.00
_cell.angle_gamma   90.00
#
_symmetry.space_group_name_H-M   'P 1'
#
loop_
_entity.id
_entity.type
_entity.pdbx_description
1 polymer ?
#
loop_
_entity_poly.entity_id
_entity_poly.type
_entity_poly.pdbx_seq_one_letter_code
_entity_poly.pdbx_strand_id
1 'polypeptide(L)'
;MEEKQQFSKEQLEAIRHEKGPMLVLAGPGSGKTTVITHRVKYMLEHGRVNGSQILVITFTKAAAGEMKSRFEKIMGYSSGVTFGTFHSVFFMILRQAYGYNGSNIILESEKYQIIRSIIEKHNMEYNGQDDFAKNVIAEIGLVKSELTPIGQYHSMNMKPEDFRIAYREYEEVLRANNKIDFDDMLVFTYELLRDRPDIRRMWQQRFRYILIDEFQDINRIQYQTVKLLLGKEHNIFAVGDDDQSVYGFRGADTRIMLGFPDDFPDTRMVCLSINYRCSSAIVESAGRIIKNNKKRYQKEIRSAFEKSQCERVHVIEVEGMRQETDGIIQKIREMNQQGIPYSDIAILYRTNSEPSGLAMKLMQNNIPFRMKDNMPDLFSHFVVVNILDYIKAALGNRERALFLRIINRPNRYISRECLETDPVDLERMQEFYKDNHRIVQNLVTLETDFRRIAELKPYAAVNYIRKAVGYDEYLKEYASYRGIDPQEYMDIADEFQEMARGADSFIEWFNLLNEYRIKLKEQGKTAEHAKDAVVLATMHGAKGLEFDQVFIMNAVEGMTPHKKSVTDAELEEERRMFYVEIGRAHV
;
A
#
# COMPACT_ATOMS: atom_id res chain seq x y z
N MET A 1 21.50 -10.20 -35.15
CA MET A 1 20.48 -9.56 -36.03
C MET A 1 19.63 -8.67 -35.13
N GLU A 2 19.73 -7.37 -35.28
CA GLU A 2 18.83 -6.45 -34.57
C GLU A 2 17.42 -6.64 -35.15
N GLU A 3 16.51 -7.22 -34.38
CA GLU A 3 15.10 -7.13 -34.70
C GLU A 3 14.77 -5.63 -34.76
N LYS A 4 14.39 -5.15 -35.93
CA LYS A 4 13.88 -3.78 -36.09
C LYS A 4 12.61 -3.66 -35.26
N GLN A 5 12.71 -3.09 -34.09
CA GLN A 5 11.58 -2.82 -33.22
C GLN A 5 10.59 -1.94 -33.99
N GLN A 6 9.43 -2.49 -34.30
CA GLN A 6 8.42 -1.83 -35.13
C GLN A 6 7.52 -1.00 -34.23
N PHE A 7 7.70 0.32 -34.23
CA PHE A 7 6.86 1.25 -33.46
C PHE A 7 5.52 1.52 -34.18
N SER A 8 4.47 1.69 -33.40
CA SER A 8 3.21 2.21 -33.93
C SER A 8 3.36 3.68 -34.41
N LYS A 9 2.38 4.16 -35.18
CA LYS A 9 2.37 5.54 -35.66
C LYS A 9 2.36 6.52 -34.50
N GLU A 10 1.58 6.24 -33.47
CA GLU A 10 1.43 7.08 -32.27
C GLU A 10 2.72 7.06 -31.43
N GLN A 11 3.36 5.89 -31.31
CA GLN A 11 4.67 5.81 -30.64
C GLN A 11 5.75 6.63 -31.39
N LEU A 12 5.78 6.55 -32.74
CA LEU A 12 6.71 7.36 -33.54
C LEU A 12 6.44 8.86 -33.41
N GLU A 13 5.18 9.29 -33.37
CA GLU A 13 4.80 10.68 -33.16
C GLU A 13 5.32 11.18 -31.79
N ALA A 14 5.10 10.41 -30.72
CA ALA A 14 5.58 10.74 -29.38
C ALA A 14 7.11 10.78 -29.30
N ILE A 15 7.81 9.81 -29.92
CA ILE A 15 9.27 9.72 -29.95
C ILE A 15 9.88 10.93 -30.68
N ARG A 16 9.29 11.34 -31.80
CA ARG A 16 9.82 12.41 -32.68
C ARG A 16 9.37 13.82 -32.28
N HIS A 17 8.57 13.97 -31.22
CA HIS A 17 8.18 15.30 -30.75
C HIS A 17 9.42 16.13 -30.37
N GLU A 18 9.56 17.32 -30.93
CA GLU A 18 10.80 18.10 -30.77
C GLU A 18 10.76 19.01 -29.53
N LYS A 19 9.83 19.95 -29.46
CA LYS A 19 9.76 21.01 -28.45
C LYS A 19 8.34 21.29 -27.98
N GLY A 20 8.26 21.93 -26.81
CA GLY A 20 6.99 22.29 -26.19
C GLY A 20 6.35 21.18 -25.36
N PRO A 21 5.19 21.44 -24.80
CA PRO A 21 4.49 20.48 -23.94
C PRO A 21 3.86 19.34 -24.76
N MET A 22 4.00 18.11 -24.27
CA MET A 22 3.33 16.95 -24.80
C MET A 22 2.75 16.09 -23.68
N LEU A 23 1.51 15.66 -23.84
CA LEU A 23 0.85 14.68 -22.99
C LEU A 23 0.61 13.39 -23.78
N VAL A 24 1.23 12.30 -23.32
CA VAL A 24 1.04 10.97 -23.89
C VAL A 24 0.10 10.16 -22.98
N LEU A 25 -1.10 9.90 -23.48
CA LEU A 25 -2.05 9.01 -22.83
C LEU A 25 -1.69 7.56 -23.17
N ALA A 26 -1.23 6.82 -22.18
CA ALA A 26 -0.59 5.54 -22.42
C ALA A 26 -1.15 4.46 -21.47
N GLY A 27 -2.11 3.69 -21.95
CA GLY A 27 -2.73 2.60 -21.20
C GLY A 27 -1.75 1.51 -20.74
N PRO A 28 -2.23 0.51 -19.97
CA PRO A 28 -1.41 -0.64 -19.57
C PRO A 28 -0.80 -1.31 -20.80
N GLY A 29 0.46 -1.74 -20.72
CA GLY A 29 1.10 -2.51 -21.79
C GLY A 29 1.32 -1.76 -23.11
N SER A 30 1.11 -0.42 -23.18
CA SER A 30 1.27 0.36 -24.43
C SER A 30 2.71 0.75 -24.77
N GLY A 31 3.69 0.37 -23.93
CA GLY A 31 5.10 0.66 -24.16
C GLY A 31 5.55 2.04 -23.68
N LYS A 32 4.96 2.59 -22.60
CA LYS A 32 5.36 3.87 -21.97
C LYS A 32 6.88 4.05 -21.86
N THR A 33 7.54 3.13 -21.17
CA THR A 33 9.00 3.14 -20.94
C THR A 33 9.78 3.10 -22.24
N THR A 34 9.30 2.34 -23.23
CA THR A 34 9.91 2.23 -24.57
C THR A 34 9.84 3.58 -25.29
N VAL A 35 8.70 4.25 -25.25
CA VAL A 35 8.54 5.59 -25.86
C VAL A 35 9.46 6.61 -25.21
N ILE A 36 9.53 6.67 -23.87
CA ILE A 36 10.40 7.59 -23.15
C ILE A 36 11.89 7.37 -23.52
N THR A 37 12.36 6.13 -23.45
CA THR A 37 13.78 5.80 -23.71
C THR A 37 14.17 6.08 -25.15
N HIS A 38 13.31 5.75 -26.13
CA HIS A 38 13.59 6.04 -27.55
C HIS A 38 13.43 7.51 -27.90
N ARG A 39 12.55 8.25 -27.20
CA ARG A 39 12.51 9.71 -27.33
C ARG A 39 13.81 10.34 -26.86
N VAL A 40 14.33 9.96 -25.70
CA VAL A 40 15.63 10.46 -25.21
C VAL A 40 16.74 10.16 -26.21
N LYS A 41 16.77 8.92 -26.75
CA LYS A 41 17.71 8.56 -27.83
C LYS A 41 17.56 9.47 -29.04
N TYR A 42 16.34 9.66 -29.54
CA TYR A 42 16.05 10.53 -30.68
C TYR A 42 16.52 11.96 -30.46
N MET A 43 16.28 12.53 -29.27
CA MET A 43 16.71 13.88 -28.90
C MET A 43 18.25 14.04 -28.93
N LEU A 44 19.00 13.04 -28.46
CA LEU A 44 20.45 13.04 -28.45
C LEU A 44 21.03 12.92 -29.87
N GLU A 45 20.45 12.07 -30.71
CA GLU A 45 20.96 11.78 -32.07
C GLU A 45 20.56 12.86 -33.07
N HIS A 46 19.36 13.45 -32.97
CA HIS A 46 18.80 14.34 -33.99
C HIS A 46 18.53 15.75 -33.45
N GLY A 47 18.28 15.92 -32.16
CA GLY A 47 17.82 17.17 -31.56
C GLY A 47 18.94 18.15 -31.20
N ARG A 48 20.22 17.80 -31.36
CA ARG A 48 21.39 18.59 -30.90
C ARG A 48 21.31 18.96 -29.42
N VAL A 49 20.76 18.06 -28.58
CA VAL A 49 20.56 18.23 -27.14
C VAL A 49 21.67 17.51 -26.40
N ASN A 50 22.27 18.16 -25.40
CA ASN A 50 23.22 17.50 -24.52
C ASN A 50 22.47 16.68 -23.48
N GLY A 51 22.91 15.45 -23.17
CA GLY A 51 22.28 14.59 -22.18
C GLY A 51 22.12 15.23 -20.80
N SER A 52 23.09 16.07 -20.38
CA SER A 52 23.01 16.83 -19.13
C SER A 52 21.84 17.81 -19.05
N GLN A 53 21.21 18.13 -20.18
CA GLN A 53 20.02 19.00 -20.26
C GLN A 53 18.70 18.25 -20.18
N ILE A 54 18.75 16.91 -20.12
CA ILE A 54 17.57 16.06 -20.08
C ILE A 54 17.41 15.50 -18.67
N LEU A 55 16.22 15.68 -18.11
CA LEU A 55 15.78 15.11 -16.85
C LEU A 55 14.62 14.15 -17.10
N VAL A 56 14.76 12.91 -16.64
CA VAL A 56 13.71 11.89 -16.67
C VAL A 56 13.32 11.57 -15.24
N ILE A 57 12.05 11.80 -14.89
CA ILE A 57 11.50 11.56 -13.55
C ILE A 57 10.57 10.36 -13.62
N THR A 58 10.73 9.45 -12.66
CA THR A 58 9.85 8.29 -12.45
C THR A 58 9.31 8.28 -11.02
N PHE A 59 8.29 7.46 -10.74
CA PHE A 59 7.69 7.40 -9.42
C PHE A 59 8.56 6.66 -8.39
N THR A 60 9.26 5.57 -8.79
CA THR A 60 10.06 4.75 -7.88
C THR A 60 11.54 4.72 -8.26
N LYS A 61 12.40 4.51 -7.24
CA LYS A 61 13.86 4.36 -7.46
C LYS A 61 14.17 3.15 -8.34
N ALA A 62 13.41 2.06 -8.18
CA ALA A 62 13.57 0.86 -9.01
C ALA A 62 13.27 1.16 -10.49
N ALA A 63 12.15 1.82 -10.79
CA ALA A 63 11.79 2.21 -12.16
C ALA A 63 12.81 3.17 -12.77
N ALA A 64 13.34 4.14 -11.99
CA ALA A 64 14.40 5.03 -12.47
C ALA A 64 15.69 4.26 -12.84
N GLY A 65 16.08 3.30 -11.99
CA GLY A 65 17.25 2.44 -12.24
C GLY A 65 17.07 1.53 -13.46
N GLU A 66 15.91 0.90 -13.58
CA GLU A 66 15.58 0.06 -14.73
C GLU A 66 15.56 0.85 -16.04
N MET A 67 14.87 2.01 -16.04
CA MET A 67 14.78 2.87 -17.20
C MET A 67 16.16 3.36 -17.65
N LYS A 68 17.01 3.77 -16.70
CA LYS A 68 18.40 4.12 -16.94
C LYS A 68 19.18 2.96 -17.56
N SER A 69 19.10 1.77 -16.96
CA SER A 69 19.81 0.58 -17.46
C SER A 69 19.36 0.18 -18.87
N ARG A 70 18.04 0.22 -19.13
CA ARG A 70 17.47 -0.04 -20.46
C ARG A 70 17.94 0.97 -21.47
N PHE A 71 17.95 2.27 -21.09
CA PHE A 71 18.42 3.34 -21.96
C PHE A 71 19.92 3.22 -22.27
N GLU A 72 20.79 2.94 -21.28
CA GLU A 72 22.23 2.76 -21.48
C GLU A 72 22.53 1.55 -22.40
N LYS A 73 21.74 0.46 -22.31
CA LYS A 73 21.82 -0.66 -23.24
C LYS A 73 21.49 -0.26 -24.68
N ILE A 74 20.47 0.58 -24.87
CA ILE A 74 20.04 1.06 -26.19
C ILE A 74 21.11 2.01 -26.79
N MET A 75 21.78 2.82 -25.97
CA MET A 75 22.78 3.78 -26.42
C MET A 75 24.18 3.16 -26.57
N GLY A 76 24.51 2.15 -25.79
CA GLY A 76 25.85 1.57 -25.71
C GLY A 76 26.88 2.39 -24.92
N TYR A 77 26.48 3.55 -24.38
CA TYR A 77 27.35 4.43 -23.57
C TYR A 77 26.54 5.27 -22.58
N SER A 78 27.23 5.85 -21.58
CA SER A 78 26.61 6.78 -20.63
C SER A 78 26.52 8.19 -21.25
N SER A 79 25.30 8.71 -21.37
CA SER A 79 24.98 9.93 -22.11
C SER A 79 24.90 11.20 -21.26
N GLY A 80 25.06 11.10 -19.94
CA GLY A 80 24.90 12.23 -19.02
C GLY A 80 23.44 12.62 -18.72
N VAL A 81 22.44 11.88 -19.21
CA VAL A 81 21.02 12.08 -18.88
C VAL A 81 20.77 11.80 -17.41
N THR A 82 20.01 12.67 -16.76
CA THR A 82 19.62 12.48 -15.35
C THR A 82 18.34 11.68 -15.27
N PHE A 83 18.40 10.49 -14.65
CA PHE A 83 17.25 9.67 -14.28
C PHE A 83 17.08 9.68 -12.77
N GLY A 84 15.87 9.90 -12.27
CA GLY A 84 15.61 9.92 -10.83
C GLY A 84 14.13 9.93 -10.47
N THR A 85 13.87 9.92 -9.17
CA THR A 85 12.53 10.19 -8.61
C THR A 85 12.41 11.66 -8.24
N PHE A 86 11.19 12.15 -8.02
CA PHE A 86 10.98 13.52 -7.53
C PHE A 86 11.85 13.81 -6.31
N HIS A 87 11.82 12.95 -5.28
CA HIS A 87 12.62 13.12 -4.07
C HIS A 87 14.14 13.16 -4.35
N SER A 88 14.64 12.28 -5.21
CA SER A 88 16.08 12.25 -5.52
C SER A 88 16.56 13.50 -6.26
N VAL A 89 15.74 14.01 -7.18
CA VAL A 89 16.04 15.24 -7.93
C VAL A 89 15.92 16.46 -7.03
N PHE A 90 14.88 16.55 -6.23
CA PHE A 90 14.67 17.68 -5.33
C PHE A 90 15.73 17.71 -4.22
N PHE A 91 16.07 16.56 -3.66
CA PHE A 91 17.18 16.48 -2.70
C PHE A 91 18.53 16.89 -3.33
N MET A 92 18.77 16.58 -4.60
CA MET A 92 19.96 17.07 -5.32
C MET A 92 19.98 18.60 -5.41
N ILE A 93 18.83 19.24 -5.63
CA ILE A 93 18.68 20.70 -5.63
C ILE A 93 18.99 21.27 -4.24
N LEU A 94 18.39 20.72 -3.20
CA LEU A 94 18.59 21.15 -1.82
C LEU A 94 20.03 20.94 -1.35
N ARG A 95 20.65 19.82 -1.74
CA ARG A 95 22.06 19.55 -1.44
C ARG A 95 22.98 20.59 -2.03
N GLN A 96 22.71 21.04 -3.25
CA GLN A 96 23.52 22.07 -3.88
C GLN A 96 23.31 23.47 -3.25
N ALA A 97 22.09 23.77 -2.82
CA ALA A 97 21.73 25.08 -2.26
C ALA A 97 22.08 25.22 -0.76
N TYR A 98 21.84 24.18 0.03
CA TYR A 98 21.93 24.22 1.50
C TYR A 98 22.97 23.27 2.10
N GLY A 99 23.64 22.45 1.28
CA GLY A 99 24.63 21.48 1.76
C GLY A 99 24.05 20.27 2.46
N TYR A 100 22.75 20.00 2.34
CA TYR A 100 22.13 18.82 2.93
C TYR A 100 22.79 17.52 2.47
N ASN A 101 22.81 16.53 3.36
CA ASN A 101 23.33 15.19 3.08
C ASN A 101 22.46 14.12 3.76
N GLY A 102 22.81 12.85 3.64
CA GLY A 102 22.02 11.74 4.17
C GLY A 102 21.78 11.80 5.69
N SER A 103 22.67 12.44 6.46
CA SER A 103 22.50 12.57 7.92
C SER A 103 21.40 13.57 8.32
N ASN A 104 20.98 14.44 7.40
CA ASN A 104 19.89 15.35 7.63
C ASN A 104 18.50 14.68 7.47
N ILE A 105 18.45 13.51 6.84
CA ILE A 105 17.18 12.79 6.65
C ILE A 105 16.80 12.09 7.96
N ILE A 106 15.60 12.37 8.46
CA ILE A 106 15.08 11.72 9.66
C ILE A 106 14.68 10.28 9.38
N LEU A 107 14.94 9.38 10.34
CA LEU A 107 14.49 7.99 10.27
C LEU A 107 13.00 7.86 10.62
N GLU A 108 12.30 6.89 10.03
CA GLU A 108 10.89 6.65 10.35
C GLU A 108 10.65 6.39 11.84
N SER A 109 11.53 5.62 12.50
CA SER A 109 11.46 5.37 13.94
C SER A 109 11.57 6.65 14.78
N GLU A 110 12.40 7.61 14.35
CA GLU A 110 12.53 8.90 15.03
C GLU A 110 11.24 9.74 14.90
N LYS A 111 10.59 9.74 13.73
CA LYS A 111 9.29 10.41 13.53
C LYS A 111 8.25 9.90 14.53
N TYR A 112 8.13 8.58 14.69
CA TYR A 112 7.18 7.99 15.66
C TYR A 112 7.48 8.42 17.08
N GLN A 113 8.76 8.44 17.48
CA GLN A 113 9.16 8.88 18.81
C GLN A 113 8.81 10.34 19.06
N ILE A 114 9.03 11.23 18.08
CA ILE A 114 8.67 12.64 18.17
C ILE A 114 7.17 12.80 18.39
N ILE A 115 6.33 12.19 17.57
CA ILE A 115 4.87 12.31 17.71
C ILE A 115 4.40 11.77 19.06
N ARG A 116 4.91 10.61 19.50
CA ARG A 116 4.58 10.06 20.83
C ARG A 116 4.97 11.01 21.96
N SER A 117 6.17 11.58 21.91
CA SER A 117 6.65 12.54 22.91
C SER A 117 5.76 13.80 22.96
N ILE A 118 5.29 14.29 21.82
CA ILE A 118 4.38 15.44 21.76
C ILE A 118 3.02 15.09 22.40
N ILE A 119 2.46 13.91 22.07
CA ILE A 119 1.21 13.43 22.64
C ILE A 119 1.30 13.32 24.16
N GLU A 120 2.38 12.73 24.67
CA GLU A 120 2.63 12.57 26.11
C GLU A 120 2.81 13.95 26.81
N LYS A 121 3.61 14.84 26.23
CA LYS A 121 3.90 16.17 26.75
C LYS A 121 2.62 17.01 26.97
N HIS A 122 1.67 16.89 26.04
CA HIS A 122 0.41 17.66 26.09
C HIS A 122 -0.75 16.89 26.73
N ASN A 123 -0.49 15.70 27.33
CA ASN A 123 -1.52 14.83 27.90
C ASN A 123 -2.71 14.60 26.94
N MET A 124 -2.41 14.47 25.65
CA MET A 124 -3.45 14.22 24.66
C MET A 124 -3.99 12.80 24.85
N GLU A 125 -5.30 12.65 25.00
CA GLU A 125 -5.96 11.37 25.29
C GLU A 125 -6.06 10.44 24.05
N TYR A 126 -4.94 10.24 23.36
CA TYR A 126 -4.84 9.33 22.21
C TYR A 126 -4.00 8.12 22.61
N ASN A 127 -4.64 7.12 23.22
CA ASN A 127 -3.94 5.99 23.83
C ASN A 127 -3.52 4.91 22.83
N GLY A 128 -2.22 4.60 22.84
CA GLY A 128 -1.69 3.23 22.79
C GLY A 128 -1.79 2.46 21.49
N GLN A 129 -1.97 3.06 20.32
CA GLN A 129 -1.83 2.36 19.05
C GLN A 129 -0.55 2.80 18.34
N ASP A 130 0.32 1.84 17.99
CA ASP A 130 1.47 2.10 17.13
C ASP A 130 1.05 2.73 15.79
N ASP A 131 -0.14 2.39 15.30
CA ASP A 131 -0.71 2.95 14.09
C ASP A 131 -1.21 4.40 14.22
N PHE A 132 -1.56 4.86 15.43
CA PHE A 132 -2.03 6.24 15.61
C PHE A 132 -0.95 7.27 15.24
N ALA A 133 0.26 7.12 15.79
CA ALA A 133 1.38 8.01 15.44
C ALA A 133 1.71 7.96 13.94
N LYS A 134 1.56 6.79 13.33
CA LYS A 134 1.76 6.58 11.90
C LYS A 134 0.71 7.34 11.07
N ASN A 135 -0.55 7.28 11.49
CA ASN A 135 -1.63 8.00 10.82
C ASN A 135 -1.45 9.53 10.93
N VAL A 136 -1.04 10.02 12.10
CA VAL A 136 -0.74 11.45 12.29
C VAL A 136 0.42 11.91 11.40
N ILE A 137 1.49 11.11 11.28
CA ILE A 137 2.62 11.40 10.37
C ILE A 137 2.15 11.42 8.91
N ALA A 138 1.31 10.48 8.51
CA ALA A 138 0.75 10.46 7.16
C ALA A 138 -0.10 11.71 6.86
N GLU A 139 -0.91 12.18 7.82
CA GLU A 139 -1.67 13.43 7.68
C GLU A 139 -0.76 14.66 7.60
N ILE A 140 0.33 14.71 8.38
CA ILE A 140 1.34 15.78 8.29
C ILE A 140 1.92 15.81 6.85
N GLY A 141 2.28 14.65 6.30
CA GLY A 141 2.76 14.55 4.92
C GLY A 141 1.71 15.02 3.89
N LEU A 142 0.43 14.69 4.11
CA LEU A 142 -0.66 15.13 3.23
C LEU A 142 -0.81 16.66 3.26
N VAL A 143 -0.80 17.29 4.44
CA VAL A 143 -0.84 18.75 4.58
C VAL A 143 0.30 19.43 3.82
N LYS A 144 1.52 18.88 3.93
CA LYS A 144 2.70 19.36 3.20
C LYS A 144 2.55 19.20 1.69
N SER A 145 2.12 18.03 1.23
CA SER A 145 2.02 17.71 -0.20
C SER A 145 0.93 18.50 -0.93
N GLU A 146 -0.15 18.84 -0.23
CA GLU A 146 -1.27 19.64 -0.76
C GLU A 146 -1.05 21.15 -0.64
N LEU A 147 0.01 21.60 0.04
CA LEU A 147 0.25 23.00 0.39
C LEU A 147 -0.94 23.63 1.14
N THR A 148 -1.64 22.83 1.93
CA THR A 148 -2.81 23.28 2.69
C THR A 148 -2.38 24.07 3.91
N PRO A 149 -2.87 25.31 4.12
CA PRO A 149 -2.59 26.02 5.34
C PRO A 149 -3.09 25.24 6.56
N ILE A 150 -2.21 24.98 7.54
CA ILE A 150 -2.53 24.15 8.71
C ILE A 150 -3.78 24.63 9.47
N GLY A 151 -4.09 25.93 9.41
CA GLY A 151 -5.29 26.51 10.01
C GLY A 151 -6.60 26.07 9.35
N GLN A 152 -6.56 25.59 8.10
CA GLN A 152 -7.71 25.14 7.32
C GLN A 152 -7.84 23.63 7.26
N TYR A 153 -6.84 22.90 7.77
CA TYR A 153 -6.86 21.44 7.75
C TYR A 153 -7.63 20.88 8.96
N HIS A 154 -8.47 19.89 8.69
CA HIS A 154 -9.22 19.13 9.69
C HIS A 154 -8.71 17.69 9.72
N SER A 155 -8.00 17.34 10.79
CA SER A 155 -7.49 15.98 10.97
C SER A 155 -8.62 14.97 11.12
N MET A 156 -8.45 13.82 10.54
CA MET A 156 -9.34 12.67 10.70
C MET A 156 -8.99 11.81 11.93
N ASN A 157 -7.76 11.97 12.46
CA ASN A 157 -7.25 11.16 13.56
C ASN A 157 -7.17 11.92 14.89
N MET A 158 -7.16 13.26 14.86
CA MET A 158 -7.01 14.12 16.05
C MET A 158 -8.01 15.27 16.05
N LYS A 159 -8.26 15.83 17.23
CA LYS A 159 -8.95 17.13 17.30
C LYS A 159 -8.12 18.17 16.54
N PRO A 160 -8.76 19.10 15.80
CA PRO A 160 -8.03 20.08 14.98
C PRO A 160 -6.98 20.89 15.75
N GLU A 161 -7.22 21.19 17.01
CA GLU A 161 -6.30 21.94 17.88
C GLU A 161 -5.07 21.10 18.22
N ASP A 162 -5.26 19.85 18.62
CA ASP A 162 -4.19 18.92 18.96
C ASP A 162 -3.32 18.61 17.74
N PHE A 163 -3.94 18.42 16.56
CA PHE A 163 -3.21 18.22 15.32
C PHE A 163 -2.34 19.44 14.95
N ARG A 164 -2.85 20.65 15.14
CA ARG A 164 -2.07 21.89 14.90
C ARG A 164 -0.88 22.02 15.85
N ILE A 165 -1.02 21.57 17.09
CA ILE A 165 0.07 21.50 18.07
C ILE A 165 1.09 20.45 17.60
N ALA A 166 0.63 19.24 17.30
CA ALA A 166 1.47 18.14 16.86
C ALA A 166 2.27 18.51 15.59
N TYR A 167 1.61 19.11 14.59
CA TYR A 167 2.26 19.59 13.37
C TYR A 167 3.36 20.61 13.65
N ARG A 168 3.05 21.66 14.45
CA ARG A 168 4.01 22.73 14.73
C ARG A 168 5.20 22.24 15.54
N GLU A 169 4.97 21.49 16.60
CA GLU A 169 6.07 20.95 17.42
C GLU A 169 6.92 19.92 16.65
N TYR A 170 6.30 19.11 15.80
CA TYR A 170 7.04 18.21 14.90
C TYR A 170 8.00 19.00 14.01
N GLU A 171 7.54 20.05 13.35
CA GLU A 171 8.36 20.94 12.51
C GLU A 171 9.48 21.63 13.31
N GLU A 172 9.17 22.08 14.53
CA GLU A 172 10.16 22.72 15.42
C GLU A 172 11.27 21.75 15.82
N VAL A 173 10.92 20.49 16.14
CA VAL A 173 11.89 19.45 16.49
C VAL A 173 12.77 19.12 15.29
N LEU A 174 12.20 18.95 14.09
CA LEU A 174 12.99 18.73 12.87
C LEU A 174 13.98 19.87 12.64
N ARG A 175 13.51 21.11 12.72
CA ARG A 175 14.33 22.31 12.49
C ARG A 175 15.45 22.45 13.53
N ALA A 176 15.13 22.23 14.83
CA ALA A 176 16.10 22.30 15.93
C ALA A 176 17.24 21.27 15.79
N ASN A 177 16.95 20.10 15.20
CA ASN A 177 17.92 19.02 14.98
C ASN A 177 18.55 19.05 13.58
N ASN A 178 18.28 20.08 12.77
CA ASN A 178 18.71 20.17 11.37
C ASN A 178 18.34 18.92 10.56
N LYS A 179 17.13 18.41 10.79
CA LYS A 179 16.55 17.25 10.12
C LYS A 179 15.46 17.68 9.13
N ILE A 180 15.28 16.88 8.11
CA ILE A 180 14.19 16.99 7.14
C ILE A 180 13.57 15.61 6.91
N ASP A 181 12.28 15.57 6.67
CA ASP A 181 11.60 14.37 6.18
C ASP A 181 11.48 14.37 4.65
N PHE A 182 10.87 13.32 4.09
CA PHE A 182 10.70 13.24 2.65
C PHE A 182 9.74 14.30 2.10
N ASP A 183 8.73 14.69 2.87
CA ASP A 183 7.77 15.71 2.46
C ASP A 183 8.40 17.10 2.50
N ASP A 184 9.31 17.37 3.46
CA ASP A 184 10.11 18.60 3.51
C ASP A 184 10.99 18.77 2.28
N MET A 185 11.49 17.67 1.70
CA MET A 185 12.27 17.77 0.46
C MET A 185 11.44 18.38 -0.67
N LEU A 186 10.15 18.07 -0.73
CA LEU A 186 9.25 18.64 -1.73
C LEU A 186 8.95 20.10 -1.42
N VAL A 187 8.58 20.42 -0.17
CA VAL A 187 8.24 21.79 0.27
C VAL A 187 9.41 22.72 0.11
N PHE A 188 10.56 22.37 0.67
CA PHE A 188 11.75 23.26 0.64
C PHE A 188 12.29 23.47 -0.76
N THR A 189 12.18 22.47 -1.65
CA THR A 189 12.54 22.66 -3.06
C THR A 189 11.59 23.62 -3.75
N TYR A 190 10.29 23.49 -3.52
CA TYR A 190 9.29 24.39 -4.06
C TYR A 190 9.54 25.84 -3.59
N GLU A 191 9.71 26.04 -2.28
CA GLU A 191 9.98 27.35 -1.68
C GLU A 191 11.29 27.95 -2.19
N LEU A 192 12.37 27.17 -2.24
CA LEU A 192 13.66 27.60 -2.78
C LEU A 192 13.53 28.11 -4.21
N LEU A 193 12.88 27.34 -5.08
CA LEU A 193 12.73 27.72 -6.49
C LEU A 193 11.75 28.89 -6.68
N ARG A 194 10.73 29.02 -5.81
CA ARG A 194 9.81 30.16 -5.81
C ARG A 194 10.53 31.45 -5.41
N ASP A 195 11.27 31.41 -4.32
CA ASP A 195 11.80 32.59 -3.65
C ASP A 195 13.20 33.00 -4.11
N ARG A 196 13.94 32.10 -4.83
CA ARG A 196 15.28 32.35 -5.35
C ARG A 196 15.32 32.24 -6.90
N PRO A 197 14.97 33.32 -7.61
CA PRO A 197 14.95 33.32 -9.09
C PRO A 197 16.32 33.05 -9.74
N ASP A 198 17.41 33.33 -9.06
CA ASP A 198 18.77 33.05 -9.48
C ASP A 198 19.01 31.52 -9.53
N ILE A 199 18.68 30.80 -8.46
CA ILE A 199 18.78 29.34 -8.36
C ILE A 199 17.82 28.69 -9.35
N ARG A 200 16.57 29.18 -9.42
CA ARG A 200 15.60 28.70 -10.41
C ARG A 200 16.12 28.77 -11.83
N ARG A 201 16.66 29.91 -12.26
CA ARG A 201 17.21 30.08 -13.60
C ARG A 201 18.37 29.14 -13.88
N MET A 202 19.25 28.91 -12.91
CA MET A 202 20.35 27.96 -13.04
C MET A 202 19.82 26.53 -13.34
N TRP A 203 18.79 26.05 -12.62
CA TRP A 203 18.21 24.75 -12.84
C TRP A 203 17.39 24.66 -14.14
N GLN A 204 16.68 25.72 -14.54
CA GLN A 204 16.02 25.83 -15.85
C GLN A 204 17.00 25.73 -17.02
N GLN A 205 18.20 26.29 -16.87
CA GLN A 205 19.26 26.17 -17.88
C GLN A 205 19.87 24.77 -17.91
N ARG A 206 19.97 24.12 -16.75
CA ARG A 206 20.49 22.77 -16.64
C ARG A 206 19.49 21.76 -17.19
N PHE A 207 18.23 21.81 -16.82
CA PHE A 207 17.19 20.88 -17.25
C PHE A 207 16.26 21.55 -18.25
N ARG A 208 16.67 21.57 -19.49
CA ARG A 208 15.90 22.20 -20.59
C ARG A 208 14.74 21.31 -21.05
N TYR A 209 14.83 20.01 -20.83
CA TYR A 209 13.81 19.01 -21.18
C TYR A 209 13.49 18.16 -19.97
N ILE A 210 12.24 18.12 -19.60
CA ILE A 210 11.75 17.34 -18.45
C ILE A 210 10.76 16.29 -18.97
N LEU A 211 11.07 15.02 -18.75
CA LEU A 211 10.21 13.90 -19.08
C LEU A 211 9.72 13.28 -17.77
N ILE A 212 8.42 13.00 -17.68
CA ILE A 212 7.81 12.46 -16.47
C ILE A 212 7.03 11.19 -16.84
N ASP A 213 7.40 10.08 -16.22
CA ASP A 213 6.67 8.82 -16.29
C ASP A 213 5.64 8.72 -15.15
N GLU A 214 4.58 7.95 -15.35
CA GLU A 214 3.47 7.78 -14.41
C GLU A 214 2.89 9.12 -13.93
N PHE A 215 2.66 10.05 -14.87
CA PHE A 215 2.25 11.43 -14.59
C PHE A 215 0.93 11.53 -13.84
N GLN A 216 0.06 10.52 -13.89
CA GLN A 216 -1.20 10.46 -13.15
C GLN A 216 -1.01 10.32 -11.63
N ASP A 217 0.19 9.94 -11.16
CA ASP A 217 0.47 9.74 -9.74
C ASP A 217 1.17 10.95 -9.07
N ILE A 218 1.31 12.06 -9.81
CA ILE A 218 1.93 13.29 -9.31
C ILE A 218 1.00 14.01 -8.33
N ASN A 219 1.58 14.56 -7.26
CA ASN A 219 0.86 15.41 -6.32
C ASN A 219 1.03 16.90 -6.64
N ARG A 220 0.25 17.74 -5.96
CA ARG A 220 0.20 19.18 -6.23
C ARG A 220 1.54 19.88 -6.09
N ILE A 221 2.29 19.62 -5.00
CA ILE A 221 3.58 20.28 -4.78
C ILE A 221 4.64 19.85 -5.80
N GLN A 222 4.66 18.57 -6.17
CA GLN A 222 5.54 18.05 -7.21
C GLN A 222 5.28 18.76 -8.54
N TYR A 223 4.00 18.87 -8.92
CA TYR A 223 3.61 19.55 -10.15
C TYR A 223 3.96 21.04 -10.15
N GLN A 224 3.67 21.75 -9.07
CA GLN A 224 4.05 23.17 -8.94
C GLN A 224 5.55 23.36 -9.01
N THR A 225 6.33 22.47 -8.41
CA THR A 225 7.80 22.50 -8.48
C THR A 225 8.30 22.24 -9.90
N VAL A 226 7.70 21.29 -10.63
CA VAL A 226 8.01 21.06 -12.04
C VAL A 226 7.73 22.31 -12.88
N LYS A 227 6.58 22.98 -12.68
CA LYS A 227 6.27 24.23 -13.39
C LYS A 227 7.32 25.32 -13.15
N LEU A 228 7.89 25.41 -11.95
CA LEU A 228 9.00 26.33 -11.65
C LEU A 228 10.32 25.92 -12.33
N LEU A 229 10.56 24.64 -12.53
CA LEU A 229 11.75 24.13 -13.23
C LEU A 229 11.68 24.30 -14.75
N LEU A 230 10.48 24.45 -15.31
CA LEU A 230 10.32 24.63 -16.75
C LEU A 230 10.83 26.01 -17.18
N GLY A 231 11.63 26.02 -18.27
CA GLY A 231 12.00 27.25 -18.96
C GLY A 231 10.85 27.80 -19.83
N LYS A 232 11.08 28.91 -20.51
CA LYS A 232 10.09 29.60 -21.35
C LYS A 232 9.50 28.74 -22.48
N GLU A 233 10.23 27.73 -22.94
CA GLU A 233 9.79 26.83 -24.01
C GLU A 233 8.85 25.73 -23.52
N HIS A 234 8.65 25.59 -22.21
CA HIS A 234 7.84 24.55 -21.57
C HIS A 234 8.06 23.14 -22.15
N ASN A 235 9.34 22.75 -22.32
CA ASN A 235 9.67 21.43 -22.86
C ASN A 235 9.41 20.34 -21.82
N ILE A 236 8.13 20.02 -21.61
CA ILE A 236 7.65 18.95 -20.74
C ILE A 236 7.02 17.85 -21.56
N PHE A 237 7.41 16.61 -21.27
CA PHE A 237 6.88 15.40 -21.88
C PHE A 237 6.30 14.51 -20.78
N ALA A 238 4.99 14.59 -20.59
CA ALA A 238 4.26 13.85 -19.59
C ALA A 238 3.68 12.56 -20.19
N VAL A 239 3.98 11.43 -19.59
CA VAL A 239 3.45 10.12 -19.98
C VAL A 239 2.68 9.53 -18.81
N GLY A 240 1.44 9.13 -19.03
CA GLY A 240 0.62 8.57 -17.97
C GLY A 240 -0.70 8.00 -18.47
N ASP A 241 -1.45 7.45 -17.54
CA ASP A 241 -2.79 6.95 -17.74
C ASP A 241 -3.69 7.35 -16.57
N ASP A 242 -4.58 8.31 -16.79
CA ASP A 242 -5.54 8.76 -15.78
C ASP A 242 -6.42 7.63 -15.23
N ASP A 243 -6.62 6.56 -16.01
CA ASP A 243 -7.32 5.35 -15.57
C ASP A 243 -6.48 4.46 -14.63
N GLN A 244 -5.18 4.75 -14.46
CA GLN A 244 -4.27 4.04 -13.56
C GLN A 244 -3.88 4.85 -12.32
N SER A 245 -4.52 5.99 -12.05
CA SER A 245 -4.30 6.77 -10.83
C SER A 245 -4.96 6.10 -9.63
N VAL A 246 -4.15 5.50 -8.76
CA VAL A 246 -4.59 4.71 -7.59
C VAL A 246 -3.88 5.12 -6.30
N TYR A 247 -3.15 6.23 -6.31
CA TYR A 247 -2.41 6.76 -5.15
C TYR A 247 -3.02 8.05 -4.59
N GLY A 248 -4.34 8.24 -4.72
CA GLY A 248 -5.05 9.38 -4.14
C GLY A 248 -4.82 9.49 -2.63
N PHE A 249 -4.76 8.37 -1.91
CA PHE A 249 -4.43 8.31 -0.47
C PHE A 249 -3.00 8.80 -0.12
N ARG A 250 -2.11 8.98 -1.11
CA ARG A 250 -0.78 9.60 -0.99
C ARG A 250 -0.71 11.01 -1.57
N GLY A 251 -1.86 11.62 -1.84
CA GLY A 251 -1.96 12.97 -2.40
C GLY A 251 -1.82 13.03 -3.94
N ALA A 252 -1.84 11.90 -4.66
CA ALA A 252 -1.93 11.94 -6.13
C ALA A 252 -3.26 12.58 -6.57
N ASP A 253 -3.18 13.47 -7.53
CA ASP A 253 -4.35 14.22 -7.99
C ASP A 253 -4.55 14.08 -9.51
N THR A 254 -5.49 13.25 -9.91
CA THR A 254 -5.85 13.04 -11.33
C THR A 254 -6.23 14.32 -12.06
N ARG A 255 -6.73 15.34 -11.35
CA ARG A 255 -7.11 16.64 -11.93
C ARG A 255 -5.90 17.35 -12.54
N ILE A 256 -4.69 17.09 -12.04
CA ILE A 256 -3.45 17.64 -12.62
C ILE A 256 -3.25 17.14 -14.04
N MET A 257 -3.42 15.83 -14.26
CA MET A 257 -3.29 15.27 -15.61
C MET A 257 -4.42 15.70 -16.52
N LEU A 258 -5.65 15.75 -16.02
CA LEU A 258 -6.82 16.18 -16.80
C LEU A 258 -6.76 17.67 -17.16
N GLY A 259 -6.22 18.52 -16.28
CA GLY A 259 -6.04 19.96 -16.50
C GLY A 259 -4.71 20.35 -17.18
N PHE A 260 -3.90 19.38 -17.60
CA PHE A 260 -2.59 19.67 -18.22
C PHE A 260 -2.69 20.56 -19.48
N PRO A 261 -3.66 20.38 -20.39
CA PRO A 261 -3.82 21.28 -21.53
C PRO A 261 -4.25 22.70 -21.14
N ASP A 262 -4.93 22.89 -20.02
CA ASP A 262 -5.32 24.21 -19.52
C ASP A 262 -4.10 24.98 -19.01
N ASP A 263 -3.17 24.30 -18.34
CA ASP A 263 -1.90 24.87 -17.89
C ASP A 263 -0.91 25.12 -19.04
N PHE A 264 -1.00 24.31 -20.11
CA PHE A 264 -0.14 24.39 -21.30
C PHE A 264 -1.00 24.35 -22.57
N PRO A 265 -1.54 25.50 -23.04
CA PRO A 265 -2.46 25.54 -24.19
C PRO A 265 -1.90 24.97 -25.49
N ASP A 266 -0.58 25.02 -25.67
CA ASP A 266 0.10 24.49 -26.87
C ASP A 266 0.41 22.98 -26.77
N THR A 267 -0.22 22.28 -25.84
CA THR A 267 0.01 20.84 -25.60
C THR A 267 -0.36 20.00 -26.83
N ARG A 268 0.59 19.21 -27.30
CA ARG A 268 0.29 18.09 -28.19
C ARG A 268 -0.14 16.87 -27.37
N MET A 269 -1.23 16.24 -27.76
CA MET A 269 -1.75 15.03 -27.12
C MET A 269 -1.66 13.85 -28.08
N VAL A 270 -1.13 12.74 -27.59
CA VAL A 270 -1.06 11.46 -28.31
C VAL A 270 -1.59 10.35 -27.42
N CYS A 271 -2.45 9.49 -27.96
CA CYS A 271 -2.94 8.29 -27.25
C CYS A 271 -2.27 7.04 -27.81
N LEU A 272 -1.55 6.32 -26.98
CA LEU A 272 -1.00 4.99 -27.33
C LEU A 272 -2.11 3.96 -27.20
N SER A 273 -2.77 3.66 -28.30
CA SER A 273 -4.01 2.87 -28.33
C SER A 273 -3.80 1.36 -28.35
N ILE A 274 -2.56 0.87 -28.55
CA ILE A 274 -2.26 -0.55 -28.66
C ILE A 274 -1.66 -1.07 -27.35
N ASN A 275 -2.30 -2.10 -26.78
CA ASN A 275 -1.80 -2.86 -25.65
C ASN A 275 -1.05 -4.10 -26.14
N TYR A 276 0.25 -4.17 -25.84
CA TYR A 276 1.15 -5.27 -26.23
C TYR A 276 1.34 -6.30 -25.10
N ARG A 277 0.56 -6.21 -24.02
CA ARG A 277 0.67 -7.08 -22.85
C ARG A 277 -0.48 -8.08 -22.78
N CYS A 278 -1.70 -7.55 -22.80
CA CYS A 278 -2.89 -8.31 -22.43
C CYS A 278 -3.64 -8.83 -23.66
N SER A 279 -4.30 -9.97 -23.50
CA SER A 279 -5.23 -10.51 -24.48
C SER A 279 -6.41 -9.57 -24.76
N SER A 280 -7.08 -9.73 -25.90
CA SER A 280 -8.25 -8.90 -26.24
C SER A 280 -9.39 -9.06 -25.22
N ALA A 281 -9.57 -10.25 -24.63
CA ALA A 281 -10.59 -10.49 -23.60
C ALA A 281 -10.32 -9.68 -22.31
N ILE A 282 -9.05 -9.59 -21.88
CA ILE A 282 -8.64 -8.79 -20.74
C ILE A 282 -8.86 -7.30 -21.02
N VAL A 283 -8.38 -6.82 -22.17
CA VAL A 283 -8.53 -5.40 -22.57
C VAL A 283 -9.99 -4.99 -22.66
N GLU A 284 -10.85 -5.81 -23.28
CA GLU A 284 -12.28 -5.55 -23.42
C GLU A 284 -12.99 -5.54 -22.04
N SER A 285 -12.67 -6.51 -21.16
CA SER A 285 -13.26 -6.61 -19.83
C SER A 285 -12.87 -5.43 -18.94
N ALA A 286 -11.59 -5.10 -18.88
CA ALA A 286 -11.10 -3.93 -18.16
C ALA A 286 -11.72 -2.62 -18.71
N GLY A 287 -11.80 -2.50 -20.04
CA GLY A 287 -12.42 -1.37 -20.72
C GLY A 287 -13.90 -1.16 -20.38
N ARG A 288 -14.69 -2.26 -20.22
CA ARG A 288 -16.11 -2.16 -19.80
C ARG A 288 -16.24 -1.59 -18.40
N ILE A 289 -15.34 -1.94 -17.50
CA ILE A 289 -15.37 -1.47 -16.12
C ILE A 289 -15.02 0.01 -16.05
N ILE A 290 -13.89 0.41 -16.65
CA ILE A 290 -13.39 1.78 -16.52
C ILE A 290 -14.24 2.83 -17.25
N LYS A 291 -15.01 2.44 -18.26
CA LYS A 291 -15.95 3.32 -18.96
C LYS A 291 -17.03 3.93 -18.07
N ASN A 292 -17.29 3.34 -16.90
CA ASN A 292 -18.23 3.88 -15.91
C ASN A 292 -17.68 5.10 -15.15
N ASN A 293 -16.36 5.37 -15.20
CA ASN A 293 -15.79 6.60 -14.67
C ASN A 293 -16.10 7.79 -15.57
N LYS A 294 -16.50 8.90 -14.97
CA LYS A 294 -16.91 10.12 -15.68
C LYS A 294 -15.73 11.07 -15.93
N LYS A 295 -14.84 11.19 -14.93
CA LYS A 295 -13.69 12.11 -14.97
C LYS A 295 -12.45 11.40 -15.52
N ARG A 296 -12.38 11.28 -16.85
CA ARG A 296 -11.29 10.62 -17.55
C ARG A 296 -11.16 11.09 -19.00
N TYR A 297 -9.98 10.92 -19.59
CA TYR A 297 -9.80 11.00 -21.02
C TYR A 297 -10.50 9.83 -21.73
N GLN A 298 -11.20 10.11 -22.83
CA GLN A 298 -11.78 9.05 -23.65
C GLN A 298 -10.67 8.39 -24.46
N LYS A 299 -10.47 7.09 -24.23
CA LYS A 299 -9.42 6.28 -24.88
C LYS A 299 -10.03 4.99 -25.40
N GLU A 300 -9.64 4.60 -26.61
CA GLU A 300 -9.95 3.28 -27.17
C GLU A 300 -8.66 2.45 -27.17
N ILE A 301 -8.53 1.55 -26.22
CA ILE A 301 -7.40 0.65 -26.14
C ILE A 301 -7.76 -0.67 -26.83
N ARG A 302 -6.83 -1.16 -27.65
CA ARG A 302 -6.97 -2.41 -28.39
C ARG A 302 -5.79 -3.32 -28.09
N SER A 303 -6.03 -4.63 -27.99
CA SER A 303 -4.94 -5.60 -27.86
C SER A 303 -4.18 -5.73 -29.20
N ALA A 304 -2.86 -5.94 -29.10
CA ALA A 304 -2.04 -6.34 -30.25
C ALA A 304 -2.27 -7.79 -30.65
N PHE A 305 -2.91 -8.60 -29.80
CA PHE A 305 -3.14 -10.03 -30.02
C PHE A 305 -4.49 -10.27 -30.69
N GLU A 306 -4.53 -11.25 -31.59
CA GLU A 306 -5.76 -11.65 -32.28
C GLU A 306 -6.74 -12.35 -31.32
N LYS A 307 -8.06 -12.15 -31.55
CA LYS A 307 -9.11 -12.74 -30.69
C LYS A 307 -9.08 -14.27 -30.58
N SER A 308 -8.60 -14.97 -31.60
CA SER A 308 -8.55 -16.43 -31.65
C SER A 308 -7.50 -17.05 -30.72
N GLN A 309 -6.56 -16.28 -30.20
CA GLN A 309 -5.48 -16.72 -29.33
C GLN A 309 -5.70 -16.37 -27.84
N CYS A 310 -6.90 -15.84 -27.51
CA CYS A 310 -7.12 -15.22 -26.21
C CYS A 310 -7.93 -16.11 -25.28
N GLU A 311 -7.42 -16.35 -24.09
CA GLU A 311 -8.17 -16.90 -22.98
C GLU A 311 -9.26 -15.92 -22.49
N ARG A 312 -10.30 -16.46 -21.85
CA ARG A 312 -11.41 -15.64 -21.34
C ARG A 312 -11.14 -15.22 -19.89
N VAL A 313 -11.60 -14.05 -19.53
CA VAL A 313 -11.71 -13.66 -18.12
C VAL A 313 -12.86 -14.46 -17.50
N HIS A 314 -12.58 -15.19 -16.42
CA HIS A 314 -13.55 -15.97 -15.68
C HIS A 314 -14.00 -15.24 -14.44
N VAL A 315 -15.30 -15.20 -14.20
CA VAL A 315 -15.91 -14.75 -12.96
C VAL A 315 -16.52 -15.96 -12.29
N ILE A 316 -16.09 -16.27 -11.07
CA ILE A 316 -16.54 -17.43 -10.30
C ILE A 316 -17.27 -16.93 -9.07
N GLU A 317 -18.54 -17.22 -8.96
CA GLU A 317 -19.36 -16.95 -7.79
C GLU A 317 -19.24 -18.11 -6.80
N VAL A 318 -19.02 -17.77 -5.53
CA VAL A 318 -18.84 -18.72 -4.43
C VAL A 318 -19.67 -18.30 -3.22
N GLU A 319 -20.02 -19.25 -2.36
CA GLU A 319 -20.85 -18.99 -1.17
C GLU A 319 -20.10 -18.28 -0.04
N GLY A 320 -18.76 -18.24 -0.09
CA GLY A 320 -17.95 -17.57 0.92
C GLY A 320 -16.45 -17.84 0.80
N MET A 321 -15.68 -17.18 1.65
CA MET A 321 -14.22 -17.15 1.66
C MET A 321 -13.57 -18.55 1.62
N ARG A 322 -14.18 -19.54 2.29
CA ARG A 322 -13.67 -20.92 2.28
C ARG A 322 -13.70 -21.52 0.86
N GLN A 323 -14.83 -21.42 0.19
CA GLN A 323 -15.01 -21.99 -1.15
C GLN A 323 -14.12 -21.25 -2.16
N GLU A 324 -13.95 -19.93 -2.00
CA GLU A 324 -13.03 -19.12 -2.78
C GLU A 324 -11.59 -19.62 -2.61
N THR A 325 -11.11 -19.73 -1.37
CA THR A 325 -9.74 -20.18 -1.06
C THR A 325 -9.48 -21.61 -1.56
N ASP A 326 -10.40 -22.54 -1.28
CA ASP A 326 -10.28 -23.93 -1.72
C ASP A 326 -10.28 -24.02 -3.27
N GLY A 327 -11.10 -23.21 -3.95
CA GLY A 327 -11.14 -23.12 -5.42
C GLY A 327 -9.84 -22.57 -6.00
N ILE A 328 -9.26 -21.52 -5.41
CA ILE A 328 -7.96 -20.97 -5.83
C ILE A 328 -6.85 -22.02 -5.68
N ILE A 329 -6.78 -22.70 -4.52
CA ILE A 329 -5.78 -23.76 -4.29
C ILE A 329 -5.88 -24.87 -5.32
N GLN A 330 -7.12 -25.31 -5.61
CA GLN A 330 -7.35 -26.33 -6.64
C GLN A 330 -6.85 -25.84 -8.01
N LYS A 331 -7.19 -24.61 -8.41
CA LYS A 331 -6.78 -24.05 -9.70
C LYS A 331 -5.27 -23.92 -9.83
N ILE A 332 -4.59 -23.45 -8.77
CA ILE A 332 -3.11 -23.37 -8.75
C ILE A 332 -2.50 -24.76 -8.98
N ARG A 333 -3.03 -25.81 -8.35
CA ARG A 333 -2.55 -27.17 -8.55
C ARG A 333 -2.78 -27.67 -9.97
N GLU A 334 -3.96 -27.42 -10.53
CA GLU A 334 -4.29 -27.78 -11.93
C GLU A 334 -3.33 -27.09 -12.90
N MET A 335 -3.07 -25.78 -12.72
CA MET A 335 -2.13 -25.01 -13.55
C MET A 335 -0.70 -25.52 -13.42
N ASN A 336 -0.24 -25.79 -12.21
CA ASN A 336 1.12 -26.31 -11.99
C ASN A 336 1.29 -27.72 -12.60
N GLN A 337 0.27 -28.59 -12.52
CA GLN A 337 0.26 -29.88 -13.22
C GLN A 337 0.32 -29.75 -14.75
N GLN A 338 -0.17 -28.63 -15.30
CA GLN A 338 -0.08 -28.31 -16.73
C GLN A 338 1.27 -27.67 -17.11
N GLY A 339 2.18 -27.50 -16.13
CA GLY A 339 3.53 -26.98 -16.34
C GLY A 339 3.68 -25.47 -16.15
N ILE A 340 2.65 -24.77 -15.67
CA ILE A 340 2.76 -23.34 -15.32
C ILE A 340 3.53 -23.22 -14.00
N PRO A 341 4.67 -22.48 -13.96
CA PRO A 341 5.43 -22.27 -12.75
C PRO A 341 4.62 -21.49 -11.72
N TYR A 342 4.88 -21.72 -10.45
CA TYR A 342 4.24 -20.93 -9.38
C TYR A 342 4.60 -19.43 -9.44
N SER A 343 5.80 -19.10 -9.93
CA SER A 343 6.27 -17.72 -10.11
C SER A 343 5.41 -16.87 -11.06
N ASP A 344 4.71 -17.52 -11.97
CA ASP A 344 3.89 -16.89 -13.00
C ASP A 344 2.43 -16.71 -12.56
N ILE A 345 2.11 -17.13 -11.33
CA ILE A 345 0.79 -17.02 -10.71
C ILE A 345 0.79 -15.94 -9.63
N ALA A 346 -0.16 -15.03 -9.71
CA ALA A 346 -0.39 -14.02 -8.67
C ALA A 346 -1.81 -14.10 -8.10
N ILE A 347 -1.92 -13.81 -6.82
CA ILE A 347 -3.20 -13.62 -6.12
C ILE A 347 -3.23 -12.21 -5.57
N LEU A 348 -4.21 -11.44 -6.03
CA LEU A 348 -4.36 -10.03 -5.72
C LEU A 348 -5.56 -9.82 -4.79
N TYR A 349 -5.38 -9.01 -3.77
CA TYR A 349 -6.38 -8.70 -2.76
C TYR A 349 -6.36 -7.21 -2.39
N ARG A 350 -7.45 -6.72 -1.81
CA ARG A 350 -7.62 -5.28 -1.54
C ARG A 350 -6.82 -4.79 -0.35
N THR A 351 -6.78 -5.54 0.75
CA THR A 351 -6.13 -5.14 2.00
C THR A 351 -5.12 -6.17 2.49
N ASN A 352 -4.12 -5.72 3.26
CA ASN A 352 -3.07 -6.59 3.80
C ASN A 352 -3.58 -7.64 4.81
N SER A 353 -4.78 -7.50 5.32
CA SER A 353 -5.40 -8.44 6.26
C SER A 353 -6.05 -9.65 5.57
N GLU A 354 -6.42 -9.55 4.30
CA GLU A 354 -7.16 -10.60 3.60
C GLU A 354 -6.40 -11.93 3.36
N PRO A 355 -5.09 -11.95 3.10
CA PRO A 355 -4.43 -13.17 2.62
C PRO A 355 -4.01 -14.15 3.73
N SER A 356 -4.19 -13.86 5.03
CA SER A 356 -3.67 -14.71 6.10
C SER A 356 -4.27 -16.12 6.09
N GLY A 357 -5.58 -16.23 5.89
CA GLY A 357 -6.26 -17.51 5.74
C GLY A 357 -5.81 -18.29 4.50
N LEU A 358 -5.63 -17.59 3.37
CA LEU A 358 -5.11 -18.16 2.14
C LEU A 358 -3.65 -18.61 2.31
N ALA A 359 -2.80 -17.80 2.93
CA ALA A 359 -1.41 -18.14 3.18
C ALA A 359 -1.28 -19.41 4.04
N MET A 360 -2.10 -19.53 5.09
CA MET A 360 -2.18 -20.76 5.88
C MET A 360 -2.59 -21.97 5.03
N LYS A 361 -3.56 -21.81 4.15
CA LYS A 361 -3.99 -22.89 3.23
C LYS A 361 -2.90 -23.27 2.23
N LEU A 362 -2.18 -22.30 1.67
CA LEU A 362 -1.03 -22.56 0.80
C LEU A 362 0.05 -23.37 1.53
N MET A 363 0.34 -23.03 2.81
CA MET A 363 1.26 -23.79 3.66
C MET A 363 0.80 -25.23 3.88
N GLN A 364 -0.47 -25.43 4.31
CA GLN A 364 -1.05 -26.76 4.52
C GLN A 364 -1.01 -27.63 3.27
N ASN A 365 -1.05 -27.01 2.09
CA ASN A 365 -1.02 -27.69 0.81
C ASN A 365 0.38 -27.79 0.18
N ASN A 366 1.44 -27.37 0.90
CA ASN A 366 2.84 -27.34 0.45
C ASN A 366 3.02 -26.56 -0.86
N ILE A 367 2.23 -25.50 -1.08
CA ILE A 367 2.38 -24.60 -2.22
C ILE A 367 3.30 -23.46 -1.80
N PRO A 368 4.46 -23.27 -2.47
CA PRO A 368 5.36 -22.18 -2.15
C PRO A 368 4.73 -20.84 -2.54
N PHE A 369 4.83 -19.85 -1.66
CA PHE A 369 4.36 -18.50 -1.93
C PHE A 369 5.32 -17.46 -1.37
N ARG A 370 5.25 -16.26 -1.92
CA ARG A 370 5.94 -15.06 -1.42
C ARG A 370 4.98 -13.90 -1.36
N MET A 371 5.13 -13.06 -0.36
CA MET A 371 4.35 -11.84 -0.22
C MET A 371 5.14 -10.65 -0.75
N LYS A 372 4.49 -9.79 -1.49
CA LYS A 372 5.11 -8.58 -2.04
C LYS A 372 5.10 -7.43 -1.03
N ASP A 373 4.05 -7.33 -0.24
CA ASP A 373 3.85 -6.27 0.73
C ASP A 373 4.22 -6.74 2.13
N ASN A 374 4.70 -5.80 2.96
CA ASN A 374 4.91 -6.07 4.37
C ASN A 374 3.56 -6.21 5.06
N MET A 375 3.26 -7.40 5.56
CA MET A 375 2.06 -7.60 6.36
C MET A 375 2.24 -7.04 7.77
N PRO A 376 1.18 -6.42 8.34
CA PRO A 376 1.17 -6.09 9.75
C PRO A 376 1.39 -7.37 10.57
N ASP A 377 2.16 -7.29 11.66
CA ASP A 377 2.29 -8.40 12.61
C ASP A 377 0.97 -8.55 13.38
N LEU A 378 0.04 -9.32 12.80
CA LEU A 378 -1.25 -9.64 13.39
C LEU A 378 -1.11 -10.20 14.83
N PHE A 379 -0.01 -10.91 15.10
CA PHE A 379 0.25 -11.53 16.40
C PHE A 379 0.65 -10.54 17.49
N SER A 380 1.04 -9.32 17.14
CA SER A 380 1.28 -8.24 18.09
C SER A 380 0.00 -7.45 18.42
N HIS A 381 -1.06 -7.60 17.62
CA HIS A 381 -2.32 -6.89 17.84
C HIS A 381 -3.04 -7.41 19.08
N PHE A 382 -3.53 -6.49 19.95
CA PHE A 382 -4.10 -6.85 21.24
C PHE A 382 -5.30 -7.81 21.13
N VAL A 383 -6.11 -7.73 20.07
CA VAL A 383 -7.25 -8.64 19.81
C VAL A 383 -6.75 -10.08 19.74
N VAL A 384 -5.70 -10.32 18.95
CA VAL A 384 -5.12 -11.65 18.76
C VAL A 384 -4.39 -12.12 20.02
N VAL A 385 -3.61 -11.23 20.64
CA VAL A 385 -2.91 -11.53 21.91
C VAL A 385 -3.91 -11.98 22.98
N ASN A 386 -5.04 -11.30 23.14
CA ASN A 386 -6.04 -11.66 24.14
C ASN A 386 -6.69 -13.01 23.84
N ILE A 387 -7.03 -13.31 22.59
CA ILE A 387 -7.60 -14.62 22.20
C ILE A 387 -6.59 -15.73 22.48
N LEU A 388 -5.32 -15.54 22.12
CA LEU A 388 -4.24 -16.48 22.42
C LEU A 388 -4.04 -16.67 23.93
N ASP A 389 -4.14 -15.61 24.72
CA ASP A 389 -4.00 -15.66 26.15
C ASP A 389 -5.17 -16.42 26.80
N TYR A 390 -6.41 -16.26 26.31
CA TYR A 390 -7.54 -17.10 26.73
C TYR A 390 -7.28 -18.57 26.48
N ILE A 391 -6.78 -18.93 25.31
CA ILE A 391 -6.46 -20.32 24.96
C ILE A 391 -5.33 -20.86 25.83
N LYS A 392 -4.25 -20.08 26.02
CA LYS A 392 -3.14 -20.49 26.89
C LYS A 392 -3.60 -20.68 28.34
N ALA A 393 -4.45 -19.80 28.86
CA ALA A 393 -5.03 -19.95 30.19
C ALA A 393 -5.88 -21.22 30.29
N ALA A 394 -6.68 -21.52 29.27
CA ALA A 394 -7.49 -22.74 29.19
C ALA A 394 -6.63 -24.01 29.14
N LEU A 395 -5.46 -23.95 28.49
CA LEU A 395 -4.48 -25.03 28.43
C LEU A 395 -3.58 -25.12 29.67
N GLY A 396 -3.88 -24.36 30.72
CA GLY A 396 -3.23 -24.47 32.03
C GLY A 396 -2.10 -23.46 32.29
N ASN A 397 -1.84 -22.50 31.38
CA ASN A 397 -0.90 -21.42 31.69
C ASN A 397 -1.52 -20.49 32.76
N ARG A 398 -0.75 -20.22 33.83
CA ARG A 398 -1.19 -19.40 34.97
C ARG A 398 -0.30 -18.17 35.21
N GLU A 399 0.45 -17.74 34.21
CA GLU A 399 1.28 -16.55 34.31
C GLU A 399 0.44 -15.29 34.60
N ARG A 400 0.86 -14.53 35.60
CA ARG A 400 0.18 -13.29 36.02
C ARG A 400 0.02 -12.29 34.88
N ALA A 401 1.07 -12.12 34.06
CA ALA A 401 1.06 -11.20 32.93
C ALA A 401 -0.05 -11.50 31.91
N LEU A 402 -0.36 -12.78 31.68
CA LEU A 402 -1.44 -13.23 30.82
C LEU A 402 -2.81 -12.85 31.41
N PHE A 403 -3.03 -13.15 32.69
CA PHE A 403 -4.30 -12.84 33.35
C PHE A 403 -4.57 -11.34 33.41
N LEU A 404 -3.58 -10.50 33.65
CA LEU A 404 -3.71 -9.04 33.62
C LEU A 404 -4.25 -8.52 32.27
N ARG A 405 -4.02 -9.23 31.17
CA ARG A 405 -4.54 -8.84 29.85
C ARG A 405 -5.98 -9.27 29.59
N ILE A 406 -6.44 -10.40 30.16
CA ILE A 406 -7.74 -10.99 29.80
C ILE A 406 -8.79 -10.92 30.91
N ILE A 407 -8.42 -10.77 32.17
CA ILE A 407 -9.32 -10.95 33.31
C ILE A 407 -10.55 -10.05 33.27
N ASN A 408 -10.40 -8.81 32.76
CA ASN A 408 -11.47 -7.83 32.56
C ASN A 408 -11.76 -7.56 31.06
N ARG A 409 -11.61 -8.55 30.20
CA ARG A 409 -11.92 -8.42 28.76
C ARG A 409 -12.73 -9.62 28.26
N PRO A 410 -14.05 -9.67 28.48
CA PRO A 410 -14.99 -8.61 28.93
C PRO A 410 -14.84 -8.25 30.41
N ASN A 411 -15.45 -7.12 30.78
CA ASN A 411 -15.35 -6.56 32.12
C ASN A 411 -16.02 -7.45 33.17
N ARG A 412 -15.22 -7.92 34.15
CA ARG A 412 -15.65 -8.75 35.29
C ARG A 412 -15.50 -8.06 36.63
N TYR A 413 -15.04 -6.76 36.61
CA TYR A 413 -14.82 -5.95 37.80
C TYR A 413 -13.82 -6.55 38.81
N ILE A 414 -12.79 -7.24 38.29
CA ILE A 414 -11.77 -7.88 39.10
C ILE A 414 -10.60 -6.91 39.31
N SER A 415 -10.24 -6.60 40.57
CA SER A 415 -9.09 -5.78 40.91
C SER A 415 -7.77 -6.47 40.59
N ARG A 416 -6.76 -5.71 40.20
CA ARG A 416 -5.40 -6.23 40.01
C ARG A 416 -4.75 -6.72 41.31
N GLU A 417 -5.25 -6.29 42.45
CA GLU A 417 -4.77 -6.68 43.78
C GLU A 417 -4.97 -8.17 44.05
N CYS A 418 -6.04 -8.79 43.54
CA CYS A 418 -6.25 -10.23 43.69
C CYS A 418 -5.30 -11.11 42.84
N LEU A 419 -4.53 -10.51 41.94
CA LEU A 419 -3.54 -11.16 41.09
C LEU A 419 -2.12 -10.98 41.63
N GLU A 420 -1.91 -11.04 42.95
CA GLU A 420 -0.57 -10.87 43.57
C GLU A 420 0.36 -12.04 43.37
N THR A 421 -0.17 -13.24 43.12
CA THR A 421 0.62 -14.47 42.97
C THR A 421 0.98 -14.75 41.51
N ASP A 422 2.18 -15.28 41.29
CA ASP A 422 2.62 -15.85 40.02
C ASP A 422 3.19 -17.25 40.33
N PRO A 423 2.53 -18.31 39.92
CA PRO A 423 1.34 -18.41 39.08
C PRO A 423 0.03 -17.96 39.75
N VAL A 424 -0.94 -17.53 38.92
CA VAL A 424 -2.28 -17.13 39.38
C VAL A 424 -3.07 -18.34 39.87
N ASP A 425 -3.66 -18.20 41.05
CA ASP A 425 -4.53 -19.22 41.68
C ASP A 425 -6.00 -18.72 41.66
N LEU A 426 -6.84 -19.40 40.89
CA LEU A 426 -8.27 -19.04 40.75
C LEU A 426 -9.07 -19.29 42.04
N GLU A 427 -8.73 -20.31 42.83
CA GLU A 427 -9.41 -20.59 44.12
C GLU A 427 -9.11 -19.45 45.11
N ARG A 428 -7.84 -18.99 45.16
CA ARG A 428 -7.45 -17.87 45.99
C ARG A 428 -8.13 -16.56 45.56
N MET A 429 -8.33 -16.35 44.24
CA MET A 429 -9.10 -15.21 43.75
C MET A 429 -10.57 -15.29 44.20
N GLN A 430 -11.18 -16.45 44.19
CA GLN A 430 -12.55 -16.64 44.67
C GLN A 430 -12.66 -16.37 46.17
N GLU A 431 -11.69 -16.82 46.97
CA GLU A 431 -11.62 -16.55 48.41
C GLU A 431 -11.44 -15.05 48.72
N PHE A 432 -10.61 -14.34 47.90
CA PHE A 432 -10.43 -12.89 48.01
C PHE A 432 -11.76 -12.13 47.86
N TYR A 433 -12.68 -12.64 47.02
CA TYR A 433 -13.99 -12.04 46.77
C TYR A 433 -15.15 -12.75 47.42
N LYS A 434 -14.94 -13.59 48.46
CA LYS A 434 -15.97 -14.43 49.10
C LYS A 434 -17.23 -13.67 49.49
N ASP A 435 -17.10 -12.40 49.87
CA ASP A 435 -18.23 -11.54 50.28
C ASP A 435 -18.90 -10.85 49.08
N ASN A 436 -18.41 -11.04 47.85
CA ASN A 436 -18.97 -10.46 46.62
C ASN A 436 -19.42 -11.57 45.67
N HIS A 437 -20.62 -12.09 45.89
CA HIS A 437 -21.19 -13.19 45.11
C HIS A 437 -21.18 -13.00 43.60
N ARG A 438 -21.32 -11.73 43.12
CA ARG A 438 -21.31 -11.44 41.68
C ARG A 438 -19.93 -11.69 41.08
N ILE A 439 -18.86 -11.24 41.74
CA ILE A 439 -17.50 -11.45 41.25
C ILE A 439 -17.11 -12.92 41.35
N VAL A 440 -17.47 -13.61 42.45
CA VAL A 440 -17.26 -15.06 42.58
C VAL A 440 -17.94 -15.80 41.44
N GLN A 441 -19.19 -15.45 41.10
CA GLN A 441 -19.88 -16.07 39.97
C GLN A 441 -19.17 -15.81 38.62
N ASN A 442 -18.65 -14.61 38.40
CA ASN A 442 -17.87 -14.30 37.21
C ASN A 442 -16.58 -15.14 37.13
N LEU A 443 -15.91 -15.40 38.26
CA LEU A 443 -14.71 -16.25 38.32
C LEU A 443 -15.05 -17.73 38.05
N VAL A 444 -16.14 -18.23 38.61
CA VAL A 444 -16.63 -19.60 38.35
C VAL A 444 -17.02 -19.79 36.88
N THR A 445 -17.67 -18.77 36.30
CA THR A 445 -17.98 -18.76 34.85
C THR A 445 -16.70 -18.80 34.02
N LEU A 446 -15.71 -17.95 34.34
CA LEU A 446 -14.43 -17.94 33.65
C LEU A 446 -13.69 -19.27 33.72
N GLU A 447 -13.71 -19.94 34.88
CA GLU A 447 -13.13 -21.28 35.04
C GLU A 447 -13.84 -22.31 34.17
N THR A 448 -15.17 -22.23 34.11
CA THR A 448 -15.98 -23.08 33.22
C THR A 448 -15.68 -22.83 31.75
N ASP A 449 -15.51 -21.56 31.38
CA ASP A 449 -15.11 -21.16 30.01
C ASP A 449 -13.74 -21.75 29.66
N PHE A 450 -12.76 -21.69 30.57
CA PHE A 450 -11.45 -22.29 30.33
C PHE A 450 -11.52 -23.80 30.09
N ARG A 451 -12.29 -24.52 30.89
CA ARG A 451 -12.49 -25.96 30.70
C ARG A 451 -13.12 -26.24 29.32
N ARG A 452 -14.13 -25.45 28.95
CA ARG A 452 -14.81 -25.62 27.67
C ARG A 452 -13.90 -25.32 26.49
N ILE A 453 -13.11 -24.23 26.55
CA ILE A 453 -12.14 -23.85 25.50
C ILE A 453 -11.11 -24.97 25.27
N ALA A 454 -10.60 -25.59 26.37
CA ALA A 454 -9.61 -26.66 26.27
C ALA A 454 -10.12 -27.93 25.55
N GLU A 455 -11.43 -28.20 25.57
CA GLU A 455 -12.06 -29.35 24.91
C GLU A 455 -12.38 -29.11 23.43
N LEU A 456 -12.39 -27.87 22.98
CA LEU A 456 -12.78 -27.51 21.61
C LEU A 456 -11.58 -27.58 20.64
N LYS A 457 -11.89 -27.80 19.35
CA LYS A 457 -10.91 -27.58 18.28
C LYS A 457 -10.59 -26.07 18.13
N PRO A 458 -9.41 -25.69 17.62
CA PRO A 458 -8.96 -24.28 17.59
C PRO A 458 -9.99 -23.29 17.03
N TYR A 459 -10.58 -23.58 15.87
CA TYR A 459 -11.61 -22.72 15.27
C TYR A 459 -12.83 -22.53 16.17
N ALA A 460 -13.32 -23.61 16.75
CA ALA A 460 -14.46 -23.57 17.65
C ALA A 460 -14.14 -22.88 18.98
N ALA A 461 -12.91 -23.03 19.47
CA ALA A 461 -12.43 -22.36 20.67
C ALA A 461 -12.37 -20.83 20.46
N VAL A 462 -11.82 -20.35 19.35
CA VAL A 462 -11.81 -18.92 19.01
C VAL A 462 -13.23 -18.39 18.90
N ASN A 463 -14.13 -19.12 18.21
CA ASN A 463 -15.53 -18.73 18.11
C ASN A 463 -16.22 -18.68 19.48
N TYR A 464 -15.93 -19.62 20.38
CA TYR A 464 -16.45 -19.63 21.73
C TYR A 464 -16.00 -18.41 22.55
N ILE A 465 -14.72 -18.07 22.49
CA ILE A 465 -14.16 -16.88 23.14
C ILE A 465 -14.87 -15.62 22.62
N ARG A 466 -15.04 -15.51 21.33
CA ARG A 466 -15.68 -14.36 20.70
C ARG A 466 -17.13 -14.18 21.10
N LYS A 467 -17.92 -15.27 21.03
CA LYS A 467 -19.39 -15.23 21.16
C LYS A 467 -19.87 -15.56 22.57
N ALA A 468 -19.43 -16.67 23.14
CA ALA A 468 -19.95 -17.16 24.43
C ALA A 468 -19.27 -16.48 25.63
N VAL A 469 -17.95 -16.29 25.58
CA VAL A 469 -17.22 -15.50 26.60
C VAL A 469 -17.58 -14.02 26.52
N GLY A 470 -18.03 -13.54 25.34
CA GLY A 470 -18.46 -12.15 25.12
C GLY A 470 -17.33 -11.20 24.72
N TYR A 471 -16.28 -11.73 24.08
CA TYR A 471 -15.15 -10.90 23.66
C TYR A 471 -15.51 -9.93 22.52
N ASP A 472 -16.42 -10.34 21.60
CA ASP A 472 -16.90 -9.45 20.52
C ASP A 472 -17.67 -8.24 21.06
N GLU A 473 -18.49 -8.43 22.10
CA GLU A 473 -19.19 -7.32 22.78
C GLU A 473 -18.20 -6.36 23.45
N TYR A 474 -17.20 -6.91 24.13
CA TYR A 474 -16.12 -6.08 24.68
C TYR A 474 -15.40 -5.28 23.59
N LEU A 475 -15.10 -5.87 22.44
CA LEU A 475 -14.45 -5.16 21.32
C LEU A 475 -15.30 -4.01 20.79
N LYS A 476 -16.63 -4.21 20.69
CA LYS A 476 -17.56 -3.15 20.26
C LYS A 476 -17.62 -1.99 21.27
N GLU A 477 -17.73 -2.31 22.56
CA GLU A 477 -17.72 -1.31 23.63
C GLU A 477 -16.40 -0.52 23.66
N TYR A 478 -15.29 -1.24 23.55
CA TYR A 478 -13.96 -0.67 23.54
C TYR A 478 -13.71 0.23 22.31
N ALA A 479 -14.17 -0.20 21.14
CA ALA A 479 -14.09 0.58 19.91
C ALA A 479 -14.92 1.88 20.03
N SER A 480 -16.16 1.76 20.53
CA SER A 480 -17.04 2.92 20.77
C SER A 480 -16.43 3.93 21.74
N TYR A 481 -15.83 3.44 22.84
CA TYR A 481 -15.11 4.28 23.79
C TYR A 481 -13.93 5.02 23.14
N ARG A 482 -13.28 4.38 22.18
CA ARG A 482 -12.11 4.90 21.45
C ARG A 482 -12.47 5.78 20.25
N GLY A 483 -13.74 5.85 19.87
CA GLY A 483 -14.17 6.54 18.65
C GLY A 483 -13.71 5.85 17.36
N ILE A 484 -13.48 4.52 17.40
CA ILE A 484 -13.05 3.68 16.28
C ILE A 484 -14.26 2.89 15.78
N ASP A 485 -14.31 2.61 14.46
CA ASP A 485 -15.31 1.69 13.93
C ASP A 485 -15.14 0.30 14.55
N PRO A 486 -16.13 -0.25 15.27
CA PRO A 486 -16.06 -1.58 15.85
C PRO A 486 -15.68 -2.67 14.86
N GLN A 487 -16.01 -2.47 13.59
CA GLN A 487 -15.74 -3.45 12.55
C GLN A 487 -14.22 -3.64 12.31
N GLU A 488 -13.39 -2.66 12.59
CA GLU A 488 -11.92 -2.82 12.46
C GLU A 488 -11.38 -3.93 13.38
N TYR A 489 -11.87 -4.00 14.62
CA TYR A 489 -11.45 -5.06 15.54
C TYR A 489 -12.13 -6.40 15.23
N MET A 490 -13.36 -6.36 14.72
CA MET A 490 -14.07 -7.55 14.29
C MET A 490 -13.40 -8.21 13.09
N ASP A 491 -12.96 -7.42 12.11
CA ASP A 491 -12.24 -7.91 10.92
C ASP A 491 -10.95 -8.65 11.33
N ILE A 492 -10.19 -8.12 12.31
CA ILE A 492 -8.99 -8.76 12.85
C ILE A 492 -9.34 -10.09 13.58
N ALA A 493 -10.42 -10.10 14.36
CA ALA A 493 -10.85 -11.31 15.05
C ALA A 493 -11.37 -12.37 14.07
N ASP A 494 -12.05 -11.97 13.00
CA ASP A 494 -12.50 -12.85 11.91
C ASP A 494 -11.31 -13.48 11.18
N GLU A 495 -10.35 -12.66 10.80
CA GLU A 495 -9.10 -13.11 10.16
C GLU A 495 -8.37 -14.14 11.03
N PHE A 496 -8.18 -13.83 12.32
CA PHE A 496 -7.50 -14.74 13.23
C PHE A 496 -8.27 -16.04 13.46
N GLN A 497 -9.60 -15.97 13.48
CA GLN A 497 -10.44 -17.16 13.55
C GLN A 497 -10.30 -18.05 12.31
N GLU A 498 -10.22 -17.45 11.12
CA GLU A 498 -10.00 -18.20 9.87
C GLU A 498 -8.63 -18.90 9.85
N MET A 499 -7.59 -18.31 10.44
CA MET A 499 -6.27 -18.96 10.59
C MET A 499 -6.31 -20.23 11.46
N ALA A 500 -7.33 -20.39 12.30
CA ALA A 500 -7.53 -21.61 13.10
C ALA A 500 -8.26 -22.71 12.33
N ARG A 501 -8.75 -22.42 11.14
CA ARG A 501 -9.54 -23.34 10.34
C ARG A 501 -8.69 -24.49 9.80
N GLY A 502 -9.17 -25.71 9.96
CA GLY A 502 -8.53 -26.92 9.45
C GLY A 502 -7.49 -27.52 10.39
N ALA A 503 -7.14 -26.87 11.49
CA ALA A 503 -6.30 -27.45 12.52
C ALA A 503 -7.15 -28.33 13.47
N ASP A 504 -6.70 -29.55 13.69
CA ASP A 504 -7.42 -30.52 14.54
C ASP A 504 -7.02 -30.43 16.03
N SER A 505 -5.89 -29.81 16.34
CA SER A 505 -5.39 -29.61 17.70
C SER A 505 -4.71 -28.26 17.88
N PHE A 506 -4.62 -27.77 19.13
CA PHE A 506 -3.88 -26.56 19.47
C PHE A 506 -2.39 -26.69 19.19
N ILE A 507 -1.80 -27.88 19.34
CA ILE A 507 -0.38 -28.13 19.06
C ILE A 507 -0.11 -27.91 17.56
N GLU A 508 -0.93 -28.51 16.71
CA GLU A 508 -0.83 -28.34 15.27
C GLU A 508 -1.01 -26.87 14.87
N TRP A 509 -2.05 -26.21 15.42
CA TRP A 509 -2.31 -24.82 15.11
C TRP A 509 -1.19 -23.89 15.54
N PHE A 510 -0.65 -24.05 16.76
CA PHE A 510 0.47 -23.24 17.23
C PHE A 510 1.75 -23.44 16.40
N ASN A 511 2.01 -24.66 15.94
CA ASN A 511 3.10 -24.92 15.02
C ASN A 511 2.91 -24.17 13.69
N LEU A 512 1.72 -24.24 13.09
CA LEU A 512 1.37 -23.50 11.86
C LEU A 512 1.50 -21.97 12.06
N LEU A 513 1.00 -21.44 13.18
CA LEU A 513 1.15 -20.02 13.50
C LEU A 513 2.62 -19.61 13.64
N ASN A 514 3.45 -20.46 14.27
CA ASN A 514 4.88 -20.19 14.43
C ASN A 514 5.62 -20.24 13.07
N GLU A 515 5.34 -21.23 12.23
CA GLU A 515 5.89 -21.30 10.88
C GLU A 515 5.49 -20.08 10.05
N TYR A 516 4.23 -19.65 10.13
CA TYR A 516 3.74 -18.46 9.47
C TYR A 516 4.49 -17.20 9.93
N ARG A 517 4.69 -17.03 11.25
CA ARG A 517 5.48 -15.91 11.80
C ARG A 517 6.93 -15.92 11.34
N ILE A 518 7.55 -17.10 11.26
CA ILE A 518 8.92 -17.24 10.74
C ILE A 518 8.97 -16.81 9.29
N LYS A 519 8.04 -17.30 8.45
CA LYS A 519 7.95 -16.91 7.04
C LYS A 519 7.74 -15.40 6.86
N LEU A 520 6.88 -14.78 7.66
CA LEU A 520 6.69 -13.32 7.62
C LEU A 520 7.99 -12.55 7.95
N LYS A 521 8.77 -13.01 8.93
CA LYS A 521 10.04 -12.38 9.31
C LYS A 521 11.16 -12.59 8.28
N GLU A 522 11.17 -13.75 7.64
CA GLU A 522 12.16 -14.09 6.61
C GLU A 522 11.92 -13.34 5.31
N GLN A 523 10.68 -13.03 4.98
CA GLN A 523 10.34 -12.30 3.75
C GLN A 523 10.97 -10.90 3.66
N GLY A 524 11.25 -10.25 4.78
CA GLY A 524 12.03 -9.00 4.81
C GLY A 524 13.51 -9.17 4.45
N LYS A 525 14.06 -10.41 4.49
CA LYS A 525 15.48 -10.70 4.32
C LYS A 525 15.81 -11.63 3.15
N THR A 526 14.86 -12.42 2.64
CA THR A 526 15.11 -13.55 1.73
C THR A 526 14.19 -13.61 0.51
N ALA A 527 13.50 -12.53 0.16
CA ALA A 527 12.63 -12.47 -1.04
C ALA A 527 13.32 -12.84 -2.37
N GLU A 528 14.65 -13.00 -2.36
CA GLU A 528 15.45 -13.39 -3.53
C GLU A 528 15.61 -14.92 -3.72
N HIS A 529 15.24 -15.77 -2.75
CA HIS A 529 15.65 -17.18 -2.75
C HIS A 529 14.60 -18.21 -3.16
N ALA A 530 13.30 -17.90 -3.12
CA ALA A 530 12.27 -18.78 -3.69
C ALA A 530 12.00 -18.37 -5.15
N LYS A 531 12.77 -18.91 -6.09
CA LYS A 531 12.65 -18.58 -7.51
C LYS A 531 11.30 -18.98 -8.10
N ASP A 532 10.66 -20.05 -7.61
CA ASP A 532 9.36 -20.51 -8.07
C ASP A 532 8.35 -20.53 -6.90
N ALA A 533 7.55 -19.46 -6.78
CA ALA A 533 6.56 -19.29 -5.72
C ALA A 533 5.42 -18.37 -6.16
N VAL A 534 4.18 -18.72 -5.77
CA VAL A 534 2.98 -17.89 -6.00
C VAL A 534 3.16 -16.52 -5.36
N VAL A 535 2.82 -15.47 -6.08
CA VAL A 535 2.93 -14.09 -5.59
C VAL A 535 1.63 -13.66 -4.93
N LEU A 536 1.69 -13.30 -3.66
CA LEU A 536 0.61 -12.66 -2.92
C LEU A 536 0.89 -11.16 -2.86
N ALA A 537 -0.02 -10.34 -3.37
CA ALA A 537 0.17 -8.89 -3.37
C ALA A 537 -1.14 -8.15 -3.15
N THR A 538 -1.07 -6.99 -2.48
CA THR A 538 -2.19 -6.07 -2.53
C THR A 538 -2.37 -5.53 -3.94
N MET A 539 -3.58 -5.14 -4.29
CA MET A 539 -3.86 -4.48 -5.56
C MET A 539 -2.91 -3.29 -5.80
N HIS A 540 -2.63 -2.49 -4.77
CA HIS A 540 -1.66 -1.39 -4.86
C HIS A 540 -0.21 -1.88 -5.03
N GLY A 541 0.18 -2.94 -4.33
CA GLY A 541 1.53 -3.52 -4.40
C GLY A 541 1.84 -4.18 -5.74
N ALA A 542 0.81 -4.64 -6.46
CA ALA A 542 0.93 -5.25 -7.77
C ALA A 542 1.11 -4.23 -8.92
N LYS A 543 0.94 -2.93 -8.65
CA LYS A 543 1.16 -1.89 -9.69
C LYS A 543 2.59 -1.97 -10.23
N GLY A 544 2.70 -2.09 -11.56
CA GLY A 544 3.98 -2.24 -12.27
C GLY A 544 4.46 -3.68 -12.46
N LEU A 545 3.79 -4.67 -11.86
CA LEU A 545 4.09 -6.09 -12.06
C LEU A 545 3.27 -6.70 -13.20
N GLU A 546 3.68 -7.87 -13.67
CA GLU A 546 3.04 -8.63 -14.75
C GLU A 546 3.12 -10.12 -14.43
N PHE A 547 2.05 -10.87 -14.73
CA PHE A 547 1.93 -12.30 -14.44
C PHE A 547 1.14 -13.01 -15.53
N ASP A 548 1.42 -14.29 -15.78
CA ASP A 548 0.67 -15.09 -16.75
C ASP A 548 -0.75 -15.38 -16.25
N GLN A 549 -0.87 -15.68 -14.94
CA GLN A 549 -2.14 -16.03 -14.31
C GLN A 549 -2.40 -15.15 -13.10
N VAL A 550 -3.58 -14.54 -13.05
CA VAL A 550 -3.97 -13.62 -11.98
C VAL A 550 -5.31 -14.04 -11.39
N PHE A 551 -5.34 -14.24 -10.09
CA PHE A 551 -6.56 -14.36 -9.29
C PHE A 551 -6.82 -13.05 -8.57
N ILE A 552 -8.04 -12.52 -8.65
CA ILE A 552 -8.50 -11.36 -7.87
C ILE A 552 -9.50 -11.89 -6.87
N MET A 553 -9.16 -11.78 -5.60
CA MET A 553 -10.01 -12.25 -4.48
C MET A 553 -10.97 -11.17 -4.02
N ASN A 554 -12.06 -11.63 -3.38
CA ASN A 554 -13.00 -10.75 -2.68
C ASN A 554 -13.56 -9.62 -3.56
N ALA A 555 -13.87 -9.93 -4.83
CA ALA A 555 -14.52 -8.98 -5.74
C ALA A 555 -16.03 -8.83 -5.38
N VAL A 556 -16.31 -8.38 -4.15
CA VAL A 556 -17.67 -8.22 -3.60
C VAL A 556 -17.83 -6.86 -2.93
N GLU A 557 -19.06 -6.35 -2.89
CA GLU A 557 -19.39 -5.09 -2.21
C GLU A 557 -18.91 -5.09 -0.76
N GLY A 558 -18.26 -3.97 -0.37
CA GLY A 558 -17.69 -3.80 0.96
C GLY A 558 -16.23 -4.26 1.11
N MET A 559 -15.73 -5.08 0.16
CA MET A 559 -14.33 -5.49 0.07
C MET A 559 -13.66 -4.85 -1.16
N THR A 560 -14.18 -5.11 -2.34
CA THR A 560 -13.79 -4.48 -3.61
C THR A 560 -15.05 -4.17 -4.41
N PRO A 561 -15.59 -2.92 -4.39
CA PRO A 561 -15.03 -1.70 -3.75
C PRO A 561 -15.06 -1.75 -2.22
N HIS A 562 -14.10 -1.07 -1.59
CA HIS A 562 -13.98 -1.05 -0.14
C HIS A 562 -15.14 -0.28 0.53
N LYS A 563 -15.64 -0.78 1.68
CA LYS A 563 -16.80 -0.20 2.41
C LYS A 563 -16.65 1.29 2.81
N LYS A 564 -15.42 1.79 2.93
CA LYS A 564 -15.14 3.21 3.23
C LYS A 564 -15.24 4.11 1.99
N SER A 565 -15.30 3.55 0.79
CA SER A 565 -15.41 4.29 -0.47
C SER A 565 -16.88 4.59 -0.78
N VAL A 566 -17.38 5.71 -0.26
CA VAL A 566 -18.80 6.10 -0.33
C VAL A 566 -19.09 7.23 -1.31
N THR A 567 -18.10 8.06 -1.64
CA THR A 567 -18.27 9.15 -2.61
C THR A 567 -18.03 8.67 -4.04
N ASP A 568 -18.64 9.35 -5.01
CA ASP A 568 -18.42 9.06 -6.44
C ASP A 568 -16.93 9.07 -6.81
N ALA A 569 -16.14 9.97 -6.22
CA ALA A 569 -14.71 10.09 -6.49
C ALA A 569 -13.93 8.87 -5.95
N GLU A 570 -14.25 8.40 -4.74
CA GLU A 570 -13.64 7.21 -4.14
C GLU A 570 -14.04 5.94 -4.91
N LEU A 571 -15.31 5.82 -5.32
CA LEU A 571 -15.77 4.70 -6.15
C LEU A 571 -15.10 4.70 -7.54
N GLU A 572 -14.83 5.88 -8.11
CA GLU A 572 -14.05 5.98 -9.34
C GLU A 572 -12.59 5.53 -9.13
N GLU A 573 -12.00 5.81 -7.97
CA GLU A 573 -10.64 5.36 -7.63
C GLU A 573 -10.60 3.83 -7.43
N GLU A 574 -11.55 3.24 -6.70
CA GLU A 574 -11.69 1.79 -6.56
C GLU A 574 -11.84 1.11 -7.95
N ARG A 575 -12.61 1.72 -8.86
CA ARG A 575 -12.77 1.21 -10.21
C ARG A 575 -11.49 1.30 -11.04
N ARG A 576 -10.67 2.37 -10.87
CA ARG A 576 -9.34 2.46 -11.48
C ARG A 576 -8.42 1.37 -10.95
N MET A 577 -8.46 1.11 -9.64
CA MET A 577 -7.67 0.06 -9.03
C MET A 577 -8.04 -1.31 -9.62
N PHE A 578 -9.31 -1.65 -9.69
CA PHE A 578 -9.77 -2.90 -10.27
C PHE A 578 -9.43 -3.02 -11.77
N TYR A 579 -9.51 -1.90 -12.52
CA TYR A 579 -9.06 -1.82 -13.92
C TYR A 579 -7.57 -2.15 -14.05
N VAL A 580 -6.75 -1.61 -13.17
CA VAL A 580 -5.30 -1.87 -13.14
C VAL A 580 -5.03 -3.35 -12.92
N GLU A 581 -5.73 -3.99 -11.99
CA GLU A 581 -5.49 -5.38 -11.60
C GLU A 581 -5.90 -6.39 -12.67
N ILE A 582 -7.02 -6.17 -13.34
CA ILE A 582 -7.41 -6.97 -14.50
C ILE A 582 -6.31 -6.91 -15.57
N GLY A 583 -5.66 -5.77 -15.74
CA GLY A 583 -4.57 -5.57 -16.69
C GLY A 583 -3.20 -6.08 -16.23
N ARG A 584 -3.08 -6.82 -15.09
CA ARG A 584 -1.83 -7.44 -14.65
C ARG A 584 -1.56 -8.78 -15.34
N ALA A 585 -2.58 -9.46 -15.82
CA ALA A 585 -2.40 -10.69 -16.58
C ALA A 585 -1.88 -10.38 -18.00
N HIS A 586 -0.91 -11.16 -18.45
CA HIS A 586 -0.35 -11.06 -19.81
C HIS A 586 -0.50 -12.37 -20.59
N VAL A 587 -0.19 -12.34 -21.90
CA VAL A 587 -0.24 -13.48 -22.81
C VAL A 587 1.19 -14.00 -23.05
#